data_21cb92b24b57bbfa2c14cee1ad34d493
#
_entry.id   21cb92b24b57bbfa2c14cee1ad34d493
#
_cell.length_a   1.000
_cell.length_b   1.000
_cell.length_c   1.000
_cell.angle_alpha   90.00
_cell.angle_beta   90.00
_cell.angle_gamma   90.00
#
_symmetry.space_group_name_H-M   'P 1'
#
loop_
_entity.id
_entity.type
_entity.pdbx_description
1 polymer ?
#
loop_
_entity_poly.entity_id
_entity_poly.type
_entity_poly.pdbx_seq_one_letter_code
_entity_poly.pdbx_strand_id
1 'polypeptide(L)'
;MELLVRIKQHLKPIKIAFDNWRFNREAEKHVGVHYECPFCGFHSDDLALLGIDSPAARKYKTVGMGVRPGMCWKCRAKDKEKLLYLYLRDIAKIFDGHPLRILHIAPEDIIAQRILTMKSIDYICGDFFAKGYMYPPYVHNMNVLNLPFADGDFDMVMCNHVLEHIEDDRKAMRELFRVLKKGGVGLLQVPMSNILDKTLEDSSVKTSEERLKVFGQTDHL
;
A
#
# COMPACT_ATOMS: atom_id res chain seq x y z
N MET A 1 21.89 -22.60 -16.03
CA MET A 1 21.26 -21.51 -15.27
C MET A 1 19.83 -21.25 -15.76
N GLU A 2 19.57 -21.15 -17.06
CA GLU A 2 18.23 -20.94 -17.65
C GLU A 2 17.20 -22.04 -17.33
N LEU A 3 17.59 -23.30 -17.31
CA LEU A 3 16.68 -24.42 -17.00
C LEU A 3 16.10 -24.31 -15.58
N LEU A 4 16.93 -23.95 -14.60
CA LEU A 4 16.50 -23.75 -13.21
C LEU A 4 15.56 -22.55 -13.06
N VAL A 5 15.76 -21.49 -13.84
CA VAL A 5 14.87 -20.32 -13.86
C VAL A 5 13.51 -20.71 -14.45
N ARG A 6 13.48 -21.44 -15.56
CA ARG A 6 12.24 -21.94 -16.19
C ARG A 6 11.46 -22.88 -15.27
N ILE A 7 12.14 -23.81 -14.60
CA ILE A 7 11.50 -24.72 -13.62
C ILE A 7 10.88 -23.91 -12.47
N LYS A 8 11.59 -22.93 -11.92
CA LYS A 8 11.05 -22.04 -10.85
C LYS A 8 9.83 -21.25 -11.33
N GLN A 9 9.82 -20.78 -12.58
CA GLN A 9 8.67 -20.07 -13.16
C GLN A 9 7.45 -20.98 -13.32
N HIS A 10 7.61 -22.22 -13.74
CA HIS A 10 6.50 -23.19 -13.87
C HIS A 10 5.96 -23.69 -12.53
N LEU A 11 6.81 -23.77 -11.51
CA LEU A 11 6.39 -24.17 -10.16
C LEU A 11 5.76 -23.04 -9.33
N LYS A 12 5.94 -21.77 -9.75
CA LYS A 12 5.41 -20.61 -9.06
C LYS A 12 3.87 -20.64 -8.90
N PRO A 13 3.06 -20.94 -9.94
CA PRO A 13 1.60 -21.02 -9.81
C PRO A 13 1.15 -22.12 -8.85
N ILE A 14 1.81 -23.28 -8.88
CA ILE A 14 1.51 -24.43 -8.01
C ILE A 14 1.80 -24.07 -6.56
N LYS A 15 2.96 -23.44 -6.31
CA LYS A 15 3.31 -22.96 -4.98
C LYS A 15 2.31 -21.94 -4.45
N ILE A 16 1.90 -20.97 -5.26
CA ILE A 16 0.89 -19.97 -4.89
C ILE A 16 -0.44 -20.65 -4.56
N ALA A 17 -0.90 -21.60 -5.37
CA ALA A 17 -2.14 -22.33 -5.12
C ALA A 17 -2.07 -23.14 -3.81
N PHE A 18 -0.94 -23.80 -3.55
CA PHE A 18 -0.72 -24.55 -2.30
C PHE A 18 -0.66 -23.62 -1.08
N ASP A 19 0.05 -22.51 -1.17
CA ASP A 19 0.14 -21.52 -0.09
C ASP A 19 -1.24 -20.91 0.20
N ASN A 20 -2.04 -20.65 -0.84
CA ASN A 20 -3.43 -20.17 -0.69
C ASN A 20 -4.33 -21.23 -0.05
N TRP A 21 -4.23 -22.48 -0.46
CA TRP A 21 -4.98 -23.58 0.12
C TRP A 21 -4.64 -23.77 1.60
N ARG A 22 -3.34 -23.79 1.94
CA ARG A 22 -2.87 -23.89 3.33
C ARG A 22 -3.37 -22.74 4.19
N PHE A 23 -3.33 -21.52 3.66
CA PHE A 23 -3.79 -20.34 4.36
C PHE A 23 -5.32 -20.36 4.58
N ASN A 24 -6.09 -20.78 3.59
CA ASN A 24 -7.53 -20.93 3.73
C ASN A 24 -7.91 -21.98 4.79
N ARG A 25 -7.19 -23.10 4.84
CA ARG A 25 -7.39 -24.09 5.91
C ARG A 25 -7.02 -23.56 7.29
N GLU A 26 -6.01 -22.72 7.37
CA GLU A 26 -5.65 -22.07 8.63
C GLU A 26 -6.75 -21.10 9.07
N ALA A 27 -7.34 -20.34 8.15
CA ALA A 27 -8.44 -19.43 8.43
C ALA A 27 -9.64 -20.13 9.13
N GLU A 28 -9.93 -21.38 8.76
CA GLU A 28 -11.02 -22.15 9.38
C GLU A 28 -10.84 -22.35 10.90
N LYS A 29 -9.61 -22.38 11.38
CA LYS A 29 -9.29 -22.52 12.81
C LYS A 29 -9.50 -21.25 13.62
N HIS A 30 -9.61 -20.12 12.92
CA HIS A 30 -9.73 -18.78 13.51
C HIS A 30 -11.12 -18.18 13.34
N VAL A 31 -12.10 -18.99 12.89
CA VAL A 31 -13.50 -18.55 12.80
C VAL A 31 -14.02 -18.19 14.19
N GLY A 32 -14.65 -17.02 14.31
CA GLY A 32 -15.13 -16.50 15.57
C GLY A 32 -16.05 -15.29 15.41
N VAL A 33 -16.18 -14.48 16.46
CA VAL A 33 -17.16 -13.37 16.51
C VAL A 33 -16.55 -12.02 16.88
N HIS A 34 -15.27 -11.98 17.28
CA HIS A 34 -14.66 -10.74 17.81
C HIS A 34 -14.29 -9.72 16.73
N TYR A 35 -13.95 -10.19 15.54
CA TYR A 35 -13.52 -9.35 14.43
C TYR A 35 -14.28 -9.68 13.16
N GLU A 36 -14.69 -8.64 12.42
CA GLU A 36 -15.23 -8.75 11.07
C GLU A 36 -14.28 -8.05 10.09
N CYS A 37 -13.92 -8.74 9.02
CA CYS A 37 -13.10 -8.12 7.97
C CYS A 37 -13.97 -7.27 7.04
N PRO A 38 -13.72 -5.95 6.90
CA PRO A 38 -14.53 -5.07 6.07
C PRO A 38 -14.45 -5.39 4.57
N PHE A 39 -13.40 -6.11 4.12
CA PHE A 39 -13.24 -6.49 2.72
C PHE A 39 -14.03 -7.73 2.33
N CYS A 40 -13.99 -8.78 3.14
CA CYS A 40 -14.52 -10.08 2.77
C CYS A 40 -15.61 -10.62 3.71
N GLY A 41 -15.99 -9.87 4.74
CA GLY A 41 -16.99 -10.28 5.72
C GLY A 41 -16.60 -11.48 6.57
N PHE A 42 -15.33 -11.88 6.59
CA PHE A 42 -14.88 -13.01 7.40
C PHE A 42 -14.87 -12.64 8.87
N HIS A 43 -15.53 -13.47 9.69
CA HIS A 43 -15.57 -13.33 11.13
C HIS A 43 -14.51 -14.21 11.77
N SER A 44 -13.72 -13.65 12.70
CA SER A 44 -12.65 -14.37 13.42
C SER A 44 -12.54 -13.95 14.88
N ASP A 45 -11.95 -14.80 15.71
CA ASP A 45 -11.68 -14.47 17.11
C ASP A 45 -10.35 -13.74 17.31
N ASP A 46 -9.47 -13.83 16.34
CA ASP A 46 -8.19 -13.12 16.31
C ASP A 46 -7.80 -12.67 14.90
N LEU A 47 -6.65 -12.00 14.80
CA LEU A 47 -6.07 -11.56 13.53
C LEU A 47 -4.69 -12.20 13.35
N ALA A 48 -4.36 -12.57 12.12
CA ALA A 48 -3.04 -13.05 11.78
C ALA A 48 -1.98 -11.97 12.04
N LEU A 49 -0.79 -12.40 12.46
CA LEU A 49 0.33 -11.50 12.72
C LEU A 49 0.86 -10.92 11.41
N LEU A 50 1.23 -9.68 11.46
CA LEU A 50 1.92 -8.96 10.39
C LEU A 50 3.01 -8.05 10.96
N GLY A 51 3.88 -7.56 10.05
CA GLY A 51 4.96 -6.65 10.39
C GLY A 51 6.28 -7.37 10.65
N ILE A 52 7.31 -6.57 10.80
CA ILE A 52 8.69 -7.02 11.06
C ILE A 52 9.18 -6.28 12.30
N ASP A 53 9.88 -6.98 13.17
CA ASP A 53 10.53 -6.36 14.31
C ASP A 53 11.74 -5.53 13.83
N SER A 54 11.72 -4.23 14.13
CA SER A 54 12.75 -3.29 13.72
C SER A 54 13.20 -2.45 14.93
N PRO A 55 14.52 -2.43 15.24
CA PRO A 55 15.06 -1.56 16.29
C PRO A 55 14.71 -0.08 16.08
N ALA A 56 14.75 0.41 14.84
CA ALA A 56 14.38 1.79 14.51
C ALA A 56 12.89 2.05 14.80
N ALA A 57 12.01 1.13 14.40
CA ALA A 57 10.58 1.25 14.68
C ALA A 57 10.27 1.32 16.17
N ARG A 58 10.99 0.52 17.00
CA ARG A 58 10.87 0.58 18.45
C ARG A 58 11.41 1.89 19.03
N LYS A 59 12.61 2.31 18.55
CA LYS A 59 13.27 3.55 18.99
C LYS A 59 12.38 4.76 18.77
N TYR A 60 11.77 4.87 17.60
CA TYR A 60 10.95 6.03 17.22
C TYR A 60 9.46 5.83 17.49
N LYS A 61 9.04 4.70 18.06
CA LYS A 61 7.63 4.35 18.29
C LYS A 61 6.77 4.58 17.03
N THR A 62 7.26 4.07 15.90
CA THR A 62 6.61 4.27 14.61
C THR A 62 5.24 3.59 14.58
N VAL A 63 4.22 4.34 14.26
CA VAL A 63 2.82 3.90 14.22
C VAL A 63 2.64 2.78 13.20
N GLY A 64 1.97 1.71 13.59
CA GLY A 64 1.69 0.59 12.69
C GLY A 64 2.92 -0.25 12.29
N MET A 65 4.07 -0.06 12.93
CA MET A 65 5.26 -0.90 12.75
C MET A 65 5.35 -1.97 13.86
N GLY A 66 6.27 -2.92 13.65
CA GLY A 66 6.47 -4.05 14.57
C GLY A 66 5.52 -5.22 14.31
N VAL A 67 5.80 -6.36 14.96
CA VAL A 67 4.97 -7.55 14.86
C VAL A 67 3.70 -7.35 15.68
N ARG A 68 2.54 -7.47 15.03
CA ARG A 68 1.23 -7.25 15.67
C ARG A 68 0.12 -8.04 14.98
N PRO A 69 -0.98 -8.35 15.67
CA PRO A 69 -2.19 -8.85 15.04
C PRO A 69 -2.82 -7.74 14.18
N GLY A 70 -3.12 -8.01 12.90
CA GLY A 70 -3.62 -6.98 12.01
C GLY A 70 -4.05 -7.45 10.62
N MET A 71 -3.77 -8.72 10.26
CA MET A 71 -4.11 -9.26 8.94
C MET A 71 -5.32 -10.21 9.03
N CYS A 72 -6.24 -10.09 8.07
CA CYS A 72 -7.37 -11.01 7.94
C CYS A 72 -6.89 -12.42 7.55
N TRP A 73 -7.34 -13.43 8.28
CA TRP A 73 -7.03 -14.83 8.01
C TRP A 73 -7.52 -15.32 6.63
N LYS A 74 -8.60 -14.73 6.08
CA LYS A 74 -9.18 -15.18 4.81
C LYS A 74 -8.64 -14.44 3.60
N CYS A 75 -8.74 -13.11 3.57
CA CYS A 75 -8.35 -12.31 2.40
C CYS A 75 -6.96 -11.67 2.50
N ARG A 76 -6.30 -11.80 3.64
CA ARG A 76 -4.97 -11.23 3.94
C ARG A 76 -4.93 -9.69 3.95
N ALA A 77 -6.08 -9.02 3.92
CA ALA A 77 -6.13 -7.57 4.08
C ALA A 77 -5.45 -7.15 5.38
N LYS A 78 -4.47 -6.27 5.27
CA LYS A 78 -3.71 -5.72 6.39
C LYS A 78 -4.48 -4.60 7.06
N ASP A 79 -4.09 -4.24 8.27
CA ASP A 79 -4.72 -3.17 9.04
C ASP A 79 -4.78 -1.83 8.29
N LYS A 80 -3.66 -1.39 7.68
CA LYS A 80 -3.60 -0.16 6.90
C LYS A 80 -4.54 -0.18 5.67
N GLU A 81 -4.63 -1.31 4.99
CA GLU A 81 -5.51 -1.49 3.84
C GLU A 81 -6.99 -1.47 4.28
N LYS A 82 -7.30 -2.10 5.42
CA LYS A 82 -8.65 -2.06 6.01
C LYS A 82 -9.05 -0.64 6.41
N LEU A 83 -8.14 0.11 7.03
CA LEU A 83 -8.38 1.51 7.40
C LEU A 83 -8.62 2.38 6.16
N LEU A 84 -7.79 2.24 5.13
CA LEU A 84 -7.95 2.95 3.87
C LEU A 84 -9.30 2.61 3.22
N TYR A 85 -9.66 1.33 3.17
CA TYR A 85 -10.94 0.90 2.61
C TYR A 85 -12.14 1.48 3.36
N LEU A 86 -12.11 1.46 4.70
CA LEU A 86 -13.17 2.06 5.51
C LEU A 86 -13.30 3.56 5.26
N TYR A 87 -12.19 4.28 5.15
CA TYR A 87 -12.20 5.69 4.80
C TYR A 87 -12.82 5.92 3.40
N LEU A 88 -12.39 5.17 2.40
CA LEU A 88 -12.91 5.28 1.03
C LEU A 88 -14.41 4.95 0.94
N ARG A 89 -14.87 3.98 1.73
CA ARG A 89 -16.27 3.55 1.78
C ARG A 89 -17.15 4.53 2.56
N ASP A 90 -16.76 4.88 3.79
CA ASP A 90 -17.66 5.50 4.76
C ASP A 90 -17.53 7.03 4.78
N ILE A 91 -16.34 7.56 4.49
CA ILE A 91 -16.05 9.00 4.54
C ILE A 91 -16.02 9.60 3.12
N ALA A 92 -15.16 9.07 2.26
CA ALA A 92 -15.04 9.55 0.89
C ALA A 92 -16.17 9.06 -0.04
N LYS A 93 -16.87 7.99 0.36
CA LYS A 93 -18.05 7.41 -0.31
C LYS A 93 -17.85 7.13 -1.80
N ILE A 94 -16.63 6.72 -2.18
CA ILE A 94 -16.29 6.50 -3.59
C ILE A 94 -17.08 5.34 -4.23
N PHE A 95 -17.64 4.45 -3.40
CA PHE A 95 -18.41 3.28 -3.86
C PHE A 95 -19.91 3.54 -4.02
N ASP A 96 -20.38 4.78 -3.81
CA ASP A 96 -21.81 5.16 -3.91
C ASP A 96 -22.30 5.36 -5.35
N GLY A 97 -21.44 5.09 -6.35
CA GLY A 97 -21.81 5.12 -7.78
C GLY A 97 -21.70 6.50 -8.44
N HIS A 98 -21.18 7.52 -7.74
CA HIS A 98 -20.90 8.81 -8.35
C HIS A 98 -19.72 8.72 -9.33
N PRO A 99 -19.77 9.45 -10.46
CA PRO A 99 -18.62 9.53 -11.36
C PRO A 99 -17.43 10.21 -10.69
N LEU A 100 -16.29 9.53 -10.66
CA LEU A 100 -15.04 10.03 -10.09
C LEU A 100 -13.88 9.67 -11.01
N ARG A 101 -12.89 10.56 -11.11
CA ARG A 101 -11.60 10.27 -11.71
C ARG A 101 -10.55 10.21 -10.60
N ILE A 102 -9.91 9.06 -10.46
CA ILE A 102 -9.00 8.77 -9.33
C ILE A 102 -7.62 8.40 -9.84
N LEU A 103 -6.59 9.07 -9.33
CA LEU A 103 -5.19 8.70 -9.50
C LEU A 103 -4.68 7.99 -8.24
N HIS A 104 -4.05 6.81 -8.40
CA HIS A 104 -3.47 6.06 -7.30
C HIS A 104 -2.01 5.72 -7.60
N ILE A 105 -1.09 6.32 -6.87
CA ILE A 105 0.35 6.07 -6.98
C ILE A 105 0.73 4.90 -6.07
N ALA A 106 1.48 3.93 -6.60
CA ALA A 106 1.88 2.69 -5.93
C ALA A 106 0.69 1.96 -5.25
N PRO A 107 -0.32 1.53 -6.04
CA PRO A 107 -1.59 1.09 -5.48
C PRO A 107 -1.47 -0.19 -4.65
N GLU A 108 -2.14 -0.22 -3.50
CA GLU A 108 -2.38 -1.45 -2.77
C GLU A 108 -3.29 -2.36 -3.62
N ASP A 109 -2.81 -3.56 -3.93
CA ASP A 109 -3.50 -4.48 -4.86
C ASP A 109 -4.97 -4.74 -4.47
N ILE A 110 -5.23 -4.99 -3.18
CA ILE A 110 -6.59 -5.28 -2.69
C ILE A 110 -7.54 -4.08 -2.83
N ILE A 111 -7.03 -2.86 -2.70
CA ILE A 111 -7.80 -1.61 -2.93
C ILE A 111 -8.03 -1.42 -4.43
N ALA A 112 -6.97 -1.54 -5.23
CA ALA A 112 -7.04 -1.39 -6.67
C ALA A 112 -8.06 -2.35 -7.30
N GLN A 113 -7.99 -3.63 -6.94
CA GLN A 113 -8.93 -4.65 -7.41
C GLN A 113 -10.39 -4.27 -7.08
N ARG A 114 -10.63 -3.70 -5.90
CA ARG A 114 -11.98 -3.27 -5.52
C ARG A 114 -12.46 -2.07 -6.35
N ILE A 115 -11.60 -1.07 -6.57
CA ILE A 115 -11.94 0.11 -7.37
C ILE A 115 -12.17 -0.26 -8.85
N LEU A 116 -11.35 -1.15 -9.41
CA LEU A 116 -11.47 -1.63 -10.79
C LEU A 116 -12.82 -2.30 -11.09
N THR A 117 -13.58 -2.76 -10.10
CA THR A 117 -14.94 -3.28 -10.30
C THR A 117 -15.98 -2.18 -10.48
N MET A 118 -15.66 -0.91 -10.19
CA MET A 118 -16.59 0.22 -10.18
C MET A 118 -16.64 0.89 -11.56
N LYS A 119 -17.71 0.70 -12.30
CA LYS A 119 -17.88 1.30 -13.64
C LYS A 119 -18.01 2.83 -13.64
N SER A 120 -18.37 3.42 -12.50
CA SER A 120 -18.50 4.87 -12.33
C SER A 120 -17.16 5.57 -12.10
N ILE A 121 -16.08 4.82 -11.83
CA ILE A 121 -14.77 5.39 -11.51
C ILE A 121 -13.84 5.24 -12.71
N ASP A 122 -13.35 6.37 -13.24
CA ASP A 122 -12.19 6.41 -14.12
C ASP A 122 -10.93 6.30 -13.26
N TYR A 123 -10.46 5.05 -13.10
CA TYR A 123 -9.37 4.72 -12.19
C TYR A 123 -8.06 4.55 -12.94
N ILE A 124 -7.11 5.43 -12.66
CA ILE A 124 -5.75 5.40 -13.19
C ILE A 124 -4.79 5.12 -12.04
N CYS A 125 -3.94 4.13 -12.20
CA CYS A 125 -2.91 3.84 -11.22
C CYS A 125 -1.55 3.66 -11.88
N GLY A 126 -0.52 4.11 -11.17
CA GLY A 126 0.84 4.07 -11.66
C GLY A 126 1.85 3.85 -10.55
N ASP A 127 3.01 3.38 -10.96
CA ASP A 127 4.16 3.18 -10.08
C ASP A 127 5.44 3.44 -10.88
N PHE A 128 6.52 3.78 -10.19
CA PHE A 128 7.83 3.90 -10.82
C PHE A 128 8.43 2.50 -11.00
N PHE A 129 8.50 2.02 -12.26
CA PHE A 129 8.92 0.66 -12.54
C PHE A 129 10.40 0.44 -12.22
N ALA A 130 10.65 -0.22 -11.12
CA ALA A 130 11.99 -0.60 -10.69
C ALA A 130 12.39 -1.98 -11.26
N LYS A 131 13.67 -2.14 -11.57
CA LYS A 131 14.22 -3.41 -12.07
C LYS A 131 14.04 -4.55 -11.06
N GLY A 132 13.50 -5.67 -11.52
CA GLY A 132 13.30 -6.87 -10.68
C GLY A 132 11.92 -7.00 -10.07
N TYR A 133 11.06 -5.98 -10.21
CA TYR A 133 9.67 -6.02 -9.79
C TYR A 133 8.75 -6.39 -10.97
N MET A 134 7.62 -7.02 -10.66
CA MET A 134 6.56 -7.30 -11.62
C MET A 134 5.33 -6.48 -11.21
N TYR A 135 4.79 -5.75 -12.18
CA TYR A 135 3.63 -4.89 -11.96
C TYR A 135 2.40 -5.50 -12.63
N PRO A 136 1.21 -5.42 -12.00
CA PRO A 136 -0.03 -5.82 -12.65
C PRO A 136 -0.27 -5.05 -13.95
N PRO A 137 -0.95 -5.65 -14.96
CA PRO A 137 -1.17 -5.00 -16.26
C PRO A 137 -1.94 -3.66 -16.21
N TYR A 138 -2.68 -3.42 -15.14
CA TYR A 138 -3.44 -2.18 -14.93
C TYR A 138 -2.61 -1.05 -14.30
N VAL A 139 -1.37 -1.31 -13.88
CA VAL A 139 -0.45 -0.30 -13.33
C VAL A 139 0.42 0.26 -14.45
N HIS A 140 0.41 1.57 -14.61
CA HIS A 140 1.22 2.27 -15.61
C HIS A 140 2.57 2.68 -15.03
N ASN A 141 3.63 2.65 -15.88
CA ASN A 141 4.92 3.23 -15.46
C ASN A 141 4.79 4.74 -15.36
N MET A 142 5.05 5.29 -14.17
CA MET A 142 4.76 6.70 -13.89
C MET A 142 5.74 7.25 -12.86
N ASN A 143 6.23 8.46 -13.11
CA ASN A 143 7.09 9.18 -12.16
C ASN A 143 6.28 10.26 -11.45
N VAL A 144 6.13 10.15 -10.14
CA VAL A 144 5.39 11.11 -9.32
C VAL A 144 6.00 12.52 -9.34
N LEU A 145 7.29 12.65 -9.70
CA LEU A 145 7.96 13.93 -9.86
C LEU A 145 7.59 14.67 -11.17
N ASN A 146 6.90 14.00 -12.09
CA ASN A 146 6.47 14.57 -13.38
C ASN A 146 5.29 13.75 -13.91
N LEU A 147 4.10 14.04 -13.42
CA LEU A 147 2.88 13.32 -13.78
C LEU A 147 2.38 13.76 -15.17
N PRO A 148 2.07 12.81 -16.08
CA PRO A 148 1.66 13.12 -17.46
C PRO A 148 0.17 13.49 -17.57
N PHE A 149 -0.33 14.33 -16.65
CA PHE A 149 -1.72 14.75 -16.58
C PHE A 149 -1.83 16.28 -16.53
N ALA A 150 -2.97 16.80 -16.95
CA ALA A 150 -3.27 18.22 -16.86
C ALA A 150 -3.48 18.67 -15.41
N ASP A 151 -3.41 19.98 -15.17
CA ASP A 151 -3.76 20.58 -13.89
C ASP A 151 -5.24 20.35 -13.60
N GLY A 152 -5.54 19.96 -12.36
CA GLY A 152 -6.92 19.74 -11.92
C GLY A 152 -7.67 18.63 -12.65
N ASP A 153 -7.01 17.53 -12.98
CA ASP A 153 -7.57 16.42 -13.75
C ASP A 153 -8.33 15.41 -12.89
N PHE A 154 -7.96 15.24 -11.60
CA PHE A 154 -8.47 14.20 -10.72
C PHE A 154 -9.34 14.72 -9.57
N ASP A 155 -10.43 14.01 -9.28
CA ASP A 155 -11.27 14.26 -8.11
C ASP A 155 -10.61 13.76 -6.82
N MET A 156 -9.81 12.70 -6.92
CA MET A 156 -9.04 12.14 -5.82
C MET A 156 -7.66 11.69 -6.29
N VAL A 157 -6.66 11.93 -5.42
CA VAL A 157 -5.30 11.43 -5.60
C VAL A 157 -4.90 10.64 -4.34
N MET A 158 -4.45 9.41 -4.54
CA MET A 158 -3.93 8.55 -3.46
C MET A 158 -2.45 8.28 -3.67
N CYS A 159 -1.65 8.47 -2.62
CA CYS A 159 -0.20 8.25 -2.64
C CYS A 159 0.24 7.80 -1.23
N ASN A 160 0.21 6.49 -1.00
CA ASN A 160 0.44 5.92 0.32
C ASN A 160 1.76 5.20 0.37
N HIS A 161 2.60 5.53 1.36
CA HIS A 161 3.90 4.90 1.56
C HIS A 161 4.82 5.00 0.32
N VAL A 162 4.89 6.18 -0.25
CA VAL A 162 5.71 6.51 -1.42
C VAL A 162 6.65 7.68 -1.12
N LEU A 163 6.16 8.73 -0.47
CA LEU A 163 6.93 9.96 -0.28
C LEU A 163 8.21 9.76 0.52
N GLU A 164 8.23 8.79 1.44
CA GLU A 164 9.41 8.39 2.22
C GLU A 164 10.52 7.74 1.39
N HIS A 165 10.25 7.43 0.12
CA HIS A 165 11.23 6.88 -0.83
C HIS A 165 11.67 7.91 -1.88
N ILE A 166 11.15 9.14 -1.83
CA ILE A 166 11.37 10.18 -2.84
C ILE A 166 12.30 11.26 -2.29
N GLU A 167 13.42 11.50 -2.97
CA GLU A 167 14.42 12.47 -2.56
C GLU A 167 13.89 13.92 -2.59
N ASP A 168 13.06 14.28 -3.59
CA ASP A 168 12.34 15.57 -3.66
C ASP A 168 10.84 15.35 -3.44
N ASP A 169 10.48 14.96 -2.20
CA ASP A 169 9.09 14.74 -1.79
C ASP A 169 8.22 15.99 -1.95
N ARG A 170 8.81 17.18 -1.77
CA ARG A 170 8.13 18.47 -1.99
C ARG A 170 7.74 18.68 -3.44
N LYS A 171 8.58 18.25 -4.40
CA LYS A 171 8.22 18.28 -5.81
C LYS A 171 7.12 17.26 -6.11
N ALA A 172 7.21 16.04 -5.55
CA ALA A 172 6.16 15.05 -5.66
C ALA A 172 4.82 15.59 -5.14
N MET A 173 4.80 16.20 -3.95
CA MET A 173 3.59 16.81 -3.40
C MET A 173 3.04 17.93 -4.26
N ARG A 174 3.89 18.78 -4.87
CA ARG A 174 3.42 19.81 -5.83
C ARG A 174 2.79 19.21 -7.08
N GLU A 175 3.34 18.12 -7.61
CA GLU A 175 2.76 17.42 -8.76
C GLU A 175 1.43 16.75 -8.43
N LEU A 176 1.33 16.07 -7.28
CA LEU A 176 0.07 15.49 -6.79
C LEU A 176 -1.00 16.57 -6.58
N PHE A 177 -0.61 17.71 -6.02
CA PHE A 177 -1.51 18.85 -5.84
C PHE A 177 -1.91 19.49 -7.18
N ARG A 178 -0.98 19.62 -8.14
CA ARG A 178 -1.25 20.21 -9.47
C ARG A 178 -2.32 19.44 -10.23
N VAL A 179 -2.25 18.11 -10.21
CA VAL A 179 -3.22 17.27 -10.93
C VAL A 179 -4.55 17.10 -10.19
N LEU A 180 -4.63 17.49 -8.92
CA LEU A 180 -5.85 17.42 -8.12
C LEU A 180 -6.77 18.61 -8.44
N LYS A 181 -8.06 18.36 -8.66
CA LYS A 181 -9.08 19.39 -8.86
C LYS A 181 -9.19 20.28 -7.62
N LYS A 182 -9.60 21.54 -7.83
CA LYS A 182 -10.00 22.40 -6.72
C LYS A 182 -11.17 21.77 -5.96
N GLY A 183 -10.99 21.54 -4.65
CA GLY A 183 -11.95 20.84 -3.81
C GLY A 183 -11.84 19.30 -3.89
N GLY A 184 -10.90 18.77 -4.67
CA GLY A 184 -10.60 17.35 -4.69
C GLY A 184 -9.90 16.87 -3.40
N VAL A 185 -9.80 15.56 -3.24
CA VAL A 185 -9.27 14.92 -2.01
C VAL A 185 -7.92 14.27 -2.29
N GLY A 186 -6.90 14.65 -1.54
CA GLY A 186 -5.60 13.97 -1.50
C GLY A 186 -5.50 13.04 -0.28
N LEU A 187 -5.23 11.76 -0.50
CA LEU A 187 -4.91 10.80 0.54
C LEU A 187 -3.42 10.44 0.45
N LEU A 188 -2.66 10.95 1.42
CA LEU A 188 -1.22 10.73 1.47
C LEU A 188 -0.86 10.15 2.84
N GLN A 189 -0.30 8.96 2.85
CA GLN A 189 0.16 8.29 4.06
C GLN A 189 1.67 8.11 4.03
N VAL A 190 2.29 8.43 5.15
CA VAL A 190 3.72 8.20 5.40
C VAL A 190 3.90 7.61 6.79
N PRO A 191 5.03 6.94 7.09
CA PRO A 191 5.33 6.48 8.44
C PRO A 191 5.34 7.65 9.42
N MET A 192 4.65 7.49 10.55
CA MET A 192 4.59 8.48 11.61
C MET A 192 5.22 7.97 12.89
N SER A 193 5.84 8.87 13.65
CA SER A 193 6.34 8.60 15.00
C SER A 193 5.44 9.25 16.05
N ASN A 194 5.22 8.56 17.17
CA ASN A 194 4.48 9.13 18.31
C ASN A 194 5.34 10.00 19.22
N ILE A 195 6.64 10.11 18.96
CA ILE A 195 7.59 10.80 19.85
C ILE A 195 8.47 11.83 19.16
N LEU A 196 8.44 11.91 17.83
CA LEU A 196 9.20 12.90 17.08
C LEU A 196 8.33 14.11 16.76
N ASP A 197 8.81 15.30 17.07
CA ASP A 197 8.13 16.56 16.76
C ASP A 197 8.38 17.05 15.33
N LYS A 198 9.36 16.44 14.64
CA LYS A 198 9.74 16.80 13.26
C LYS A 198 10.01 15.55 12.45
N THR A 199 9.89 15.68 11.13
CA THR A 199 10.30 14.64 10.18
C THR A 199 11.77 14.28 10.42
N LEU A 200 12.06 12.99 10.46
CA LEU A 200 13.43 12.46 10.56
C LEU A 200 13.98 12.35 9.14
N GLU A 201 14.87 13.26 8.79
CA GLU A 201 15.63 13.27 7.54
C GLU A 201 17.13 13.30 7.89
N ASP A 202 17.92 12.47 7.23
CA ASP A 202 19.37 12.44 7.41
C ASP A 202 20.07 12.24 6.08
N SER A 203 20.50 13.33 5.46
CA SER A 203 21.20 13.32 4.18
C SER A 203 22.57 12.65 4.21
N SER A 204 23.12 12.33 5.37
CA SER A 204 24.37 11.58 5.52
C SER A 204 24.19 10.08 5.32
N VAL A 205 22.97 9.57 5.50
CA VAL A 205 22.61 8.15 5.36
C VAL A 205 22.50 7.81 3.86
N LYS A 206 23.44 7.03 3.34
CA LYS A 206 23.54 6.75 1.90
C LYS A 206 23.33 5.29 1.54
N THR A 207 23.77 4.38 2.40
CA THR A 207 23.71 2.95 2.10
C THR A 207 22.41 2.30 2.61
N SER A 208 21.99 1.23 1.97
CA SER A 208 20.82 0.44 2.42
C SER A 208 20.97 -0.07 3.86
N GLU A 209 22.20 -0.38 4.30
CA GLU A 209 22.47 -0.83 5.67
C GLU A 209 22.30 0.31 6.69
N GLU A 210 22.77 1.51 6.36
CA GLU A 210 22.56 2.70 7.19
C GLU A 210 21.09 3.06 7.27
N ARG A 211 20.37 3.05 6.13
CA ARG A 211 18.92 3.31 6.06
C ARG A 211 18.15 2.33 6.94
N LEU A 212 18.48 1.04 6.87
CA LEU A 212 17.85 0.04 7.71
C LEU A 212 18.05 0.33 9.21
N LYS A 213 19.26 0.80 9.61
CA LYS A 213 19.56 1.15 11.00
C LYS A 213 18.83 2.42 11.47
N VAL A 214 18.79 3.44 10.62
CA VAL A 214 18.25 4.77 10.98
C VAL A 214 16.73 4.80 10.81
N PHE A 215 16.21 4.34 9.67
CA PHE A 215 14.79 4.47 9.30
C PHE A 215 14.00 3.16 9.46
N GLY A 216 14.71 2.02 9.60
CA GLY A 216 14.07 0.70 9.76
C GLY A 216 13.68 0.01 8.45
N GLN A 217 13.99 0.62 7.30
CA GLN A 217 13.85 0.05 5.96
C GLN A 217 15.05 0.45 5.10
N THR A 218 15.37 -0.37 4.08
CA THR A 218 16.57 -0.21 3.26
C THR A 218 16.45 0.88 2.19
N ASP A 219 15.26 1.34 1.92
CA ASP A 219 14.86 2.25 0.84
C ASP A 219 14.20 3.55 1.31
N HIS A 220 14.03 3.76 2.62
CA HIS A 220 13.65 5.05 3.18
C HIS A 220 14.78 6.07 3.08
N LEU A 221 14.45 7.35 2.86
CA LEU A 221 15.40 8.47 2.68
C LEU A 221 15.41 9.42 3.87
#